data_8d5157df7fa3e7fa182aa407924f061c
#
_entry.id   8d5157df7fa3e7fa182aa407924f061c
#
_cell.length_a   1.000
_cell.length_b   1.000
_cell.length_c   1.000
_cell.angle_alpha   90.00
_cell.angle_beta   90.00
_cell.angle_gamma   90.00
#
_symmetry.space_group_name_H-M   'P 1'
#
loop_
_entity.id
_entity.type
_entity.pdbx_description
1 polymer ?
#
loop_
_entity_poly.entity_id
_entity_poly.type
_entity_poly.pdbx_seq_one_letter_code
_entity_poly.pdbx_strand_id
1 'polypeptide(L)'
;QVLLAIISGMYAAYHGPKGLKEIGKRIHFLTSLLASSLEKNGYKMIHDAFFDTICFEAHDWKSKAEELKLNFRNFEDGRVGISLDETTTLNDVIKILGVFNASLNQSHESKLPNNLLRSTNYLEHPVFNSYQSETKMLRYIHTLESKDLSLNTSMIPLGSCTMKLN
;
A
#
# COMPACT_ATOMS: atom_id res chain seq x y z
N GLN A 1 3.88 -14.72 10.61
CA GLN A 1 4.15 -13.49 11.41
C GLN A 1 5.60 -13.05 11.29
N VAL A 2 6.56 -13.95 11.48
CA VAL A 2 8.00 -13.63 11.35
C VAL A 2 8.33 -13.15 9.94
N LEU A 3 7.82 -13.81 8.91
CA LEU A 3 8.05 -13.40 7.52
C LEU A 3 7.53 -11.99 7.25
N LEU A 4 6.31 -11.68 7.72
CA LEU A 4 5.72 -10.34 7.54
C LEU A 4 6.52 -9.26 8.28
N ALA A 5 7.03 -9.56 9.48
CA ALA A 5 7.92 -8.65 10.22
C ALA A 5 9.23 -8.39 9.48
N ILE A 6 9.84 -9.44 8.92
CA ILE A 6 11.06 -9.32 8.11
C ILE A 6 10.80 -8.49 6.85
N ILE A 7 9.73 -8.77 6.11
CA ILE A 7 9.36 -8.01 4.91
C ILE A 7 9.16 -6.54 5.26
N SER A 8 8.44 -6.22 6.34
CA SER A 8 8.23 -4.84 6.78
C SER A 8 9.55 -4.13 7.12
N GLY A 9 10.47 -4.81 7.81
CA GLY A 9 11.81 -4.29 8.11
C GLY A 9 12.64 -4.04 6.85
N MET A 10 12.64 -4.98 5.90
CA MET A 10 13.35 -4.84 4.62
C MET A 10 12.73 -3.75 3.74
N TYR A 11 11.41 -3.64 3.71
CA TYR A 11 10.70 -2.57 3.00
C TYR A 11 11.12 -1.19 3.53
N ALA A 12 11.14 -1.04 4.86
CA ALA A 12 11.59 0.20 5.50
C ALA A 12 13.09 0.49 5.23
N ALA A 13 13.95 -0.53 5.23
CA ALA A 13 15.38 -0.37 4.93
C ALA A 13 15.64 -0.01 3.47
N TYR A 14 14.85 -0.56 2.54
CA TYR A 14 14.97 -0.29 1.11
C TYR A 14 14.49 1.11 0.73
N HIS A 15 13.28 1.48 1.17
CA HIS A 15 12.69 2.78 0.81
C HIS A 15 13.22 3.94 1.65
N GLY A 16 13.60 3.67 2.89
CA GLY A 16 14.04 4.68 3.84
C GLY A 16 12.94 5.69 4.20
N PRO A 17 13.23 6.66 5.08
CA PRO A 17 12.22 7.62 5.52
C PRO A 17 11.67 8.49 4.38
N LYS A 18 12.52 8.88 3.44
CA LYS A 18 12.13 9.70 2.28
C LYS A 18 11.23 8.93 1.33
N GLY A 19 11.62 7.69 0.96
CA GLY A 19 10.85 6.85 0.05
C GLY A 19 9.48 6.51 0.61
N LEU A 20 9.38 6.13 1.89
CA LEU A 20 8.10 5.86 2.55
C LEU A 20 7.18 7.08 2.58
N LYS A 21 7.75 8.27 2.80
CA LYS A 21 6.99 9.52 2.77
C LYS A 21 6.42 9.81 1.38
N GLU A 22 7.19 9.60 0.32
CA GLU A 22 6.73 9.81 -1.06
C GLU A 22 5.69 8.76 -1.49
N ILE A 23 5.85 7.50 -1.08
CA ILE A 23 4.85 6.44 -1.26
C ILE A 23 3.54 6.85 -0.59
N GLY A 24 3.57 7.23 0.69
CA GLY A 24 2.39 7.65 1.43
C GLY A 24 1.69 8.86 0.81
N LYS A 25 2.45 9.88 0.38
CA LYS A 25 1.89 11.04 -0.32
C LYS A 25 1.18 10.66 -1.62
N ARG A 26 1.79 9.77 -2.42
CA ARG A 26 1.22 9.33 -3.68
C ARG A 26 -0.08 8.56 -3.47
N ILE A 27 -0.11 7.63 -2.51
CA ILE A 27 -1.33 6.89 -2.16
C ILE A 27 -2.43 7.85 -1.74
N HIS A 28 -2.14 8.75 -0.80
CA HIS A 28 -3.13 9.72 -0.32
C HIS A 28 -3.60 10.67 -1.42
N PHE A 29 -2.71 11.09 -2.33
CA PHE A 29 -3.07 11.89 -3.50
C PHE A 29 -4.10 11.16 -4.37
N LEU A 30 -3.86 9.90 -4.74
CA LEU A 30 -4.77 9.11 -5.57
C LEU A 30 -6.11 8.85 -4.88
N THR A 31 -6.07 8.59 -3.57
CA THR A 31 -7.28 8.39 -2.76
C THR A 31 -8.11 9.67 -2.67
N SER A 32 -7.47 10.82 -2.44
CA SER A 32 -8.13 12.12 -2.41
C SER A 32 -8.73 12.50 -3.76
N LEU A 33 -8.02 12.18 -4.85
CA LEU A 33 -8.50 12.37 -6.21
C LEU A 33 -9.74 11.51 -6.52
N LEU A 34 -9.71 10.24 -6.09
CA LEU A 34 -10.86 9.33 -6.21
C LEU A 34 -12.05 9.85 -5.41
N ALA A 35 -11.85 10.21 -4.13
CA ALA A 35 -12.91 10.71 -3.27
C ALA A 35 -13.54 12.00 -3.83
N SER A 36 -12.74 13.00 -4.19
CA SER A 36 -13.25 14.25 -4.75
C SER A 36 -13.98 14.06 -6.08
N SER A 37 -13.55 13.08 -6.88
CA SER A 37 -14.23 12.71 -8.13
C SER A 37 -15.60 12.09 -7.84
N LEU A 38 -15.68 11.17 -6.90
CA LEU A 38 -16.94 10.55 -6.48
C LEU A 38 -17.89 11.59 -5.85
N GLU A 39 -17.39 12.45 -4.96
CA GLU A 39 -18.18 13.54 -4.35
C GLU A 39 -18.80 14.48 -5.42
N LYS A 40 -18.01 14.87 -6.43
CA LYS A 40 -18.50 15.70 -7.55
C LYS A 40 -19.57 15.00 -8.39
N ASN A 41 -19.57 13.68 -8.43
CA ASN A 41 -20.58 12.88 -9.12
C ASN A 41 -21.74 12.43 -8.19
N GLY A 42 -21.87 13.04 -7.01
CA GLY A 42 -23.02 12.87 -6.12
C GLY A 42 -22.89 11.78 -5.06
N TYR A 43 -21.74 11.11 -4.96
CA TYR A 43 -21.47 10.13 -3.89
C TYR A 43 -21.07 10.84 -2.61
N LYS A 44 -21.62 10.42 -1.47
CA LYS A 44 -21.33 10.99 -0.17
C LYS A 44 -20.37 10.09 0.60
N MET A 45 -19.18 10.60 0.93
CA MET A 45 -18.24 9.89 1.78
C MET A 45 -18.80 9.73 3.20
N ILE A 46 -18.60 8.56 3.80
CA ILE A 46 -19.03 8.26 5.19
C ILE A 46 -18.12 8.95 6.21
N HIS A 47 -16.85 9.14 5.85
CA HIS A 47 -15.86 9.74 6.74
C HIS A 47 -15.24 10.99 6.10
N ASP A 48 -15.13 12.06 6.89
CA ASP A 48 -14.54 13.33 6.44
C ASP A 48 -13.02 13.28 6.33
N ALA A 49 -12.38 12.36 7.06
CA ALA A 49 -10.94 12.18 7.06
C ALA A 49 -10.57 10.72 6.73
N PHE A 50 -9.61 10.56 5.85
CA PHE A 50 -9.11 9.24 5.42
C PHE A 50 -7.65 9.36 4.95
N PHE A 51 -6.95 8.23 4.83
CA PHE A 51 -5.60 8.16 4.26
C PHE A 51 -5.61 7.47 2.89
N ASP A 52 -5.80 6.16 2.88
CA ASP A 52 -5.75 5.28 1.70
C ASP A 52 -7.07 4.57 1.41
N THR A 53 -8.02 4.67 2.32
CA THR A 53 -9.28 3.93 2.26
C THR A 53 -10.46 4.89 2.39
N ILE A 54 -11.38 4.80 1.43
CA ILE A 54 -12.65 5.53 1.44
C ILE A 54 -13.82 4.58 1.60
N CYS A 55 -14.90 5.10 2.17
CA CYS A 55 -16.16 4.38 2.31
C CYS A 55 -17.32 5.32 1.94
N PHE A 56 -18.24 4.83 1.13
CA PHE A 56 -19.43 5.59 0.68
C PHE A 56 -20.58 4.65 0.36
N GLU A 57 -21.79 5.19 0.20
CA GLU A 57 -22.97 4.44 -0.19
C GLU A 57 -23.05 4.32 -1.70
N ALA A 58 -23.25 3.08 -2.21
CA ALA A 58 -23.45 2.83 -3.63
C ALA A 58 -24.22 1.53 -3.87
N HIS A 59 -25.03 1.53 -4.93
CA HIS A 59 -25.81 0.38 -5.37
C HIS A 59 -25.39 -0.02 -6.79
N ASP A 60 -25.71 -1.26 -7.20
CA ASP A 60 -25.58 -1.77 -8.57
C ASP A 60 -24.17 -1.73 -9.18
N TRP A 61 -23.14 -1.68 -8.33
CA TRP A 61 -21.74 -1.59 -8.76
C TRP A 61 -21.06 -2.96 -8.97
N LYS A 62 -21.57 -4.04 -8.35
CA LYS A 62 -20.86 -5.33 -8.24
C LYS A 62 -20.56 -5.96 -9.60
N SER A 63 -21.57 -6.10 -10.47
CA SER A 63 -21.41 -6.73 -11.79
C SER A 63 -20.37 -6.01 -12.63
N LYS A 64 -20.33 -4.68 -12.58
CA LYS A 64 -19.36 -3.88 -13.33
C LYS A 64 -17.97 -3.96 -12.75
N ALA A 65 -17.84 -4.05 -11.42
CA ALA A 65 -16.55 -4.27 -10.76
C ALA A 65 -16.00 -5.66 -11.10
N GLU A 66 -16.83 -6.70 -11.09
CA GLU A 66 -16.45 -8.07 -11.49
C GLU A 66 -15.98 -8.14 -12.95
N GLU A 67 -16.71 -7.51 -13.87
CA GLU A 67 -16.34 -7.40 -15.30
C GLU A 67 -14.95 -6.78 -15.46
N LEU A 68 -14.65 -5.72 -14.69
CA LEU A 68 -13.37 -5.02 -14.70
C LEU A 68 -12.30 -5.69 -13.83
N LYS A 69 -12.62 -6.83 -13.18
CA LYS A 69 -11.74 -7.56 -12.24
C LYS A 69 -11.26 -6.70 -11.08
N LEU A 70 -12.17 -5.86 -10.56
CA LEU A 70 -11.96 -5.03 -9.39
C LEU A 70 -12.69 -5.62 -8.20
N ASN A 71 -12.00 -5.72 -7.06
CA ASN A 71 -12.57 -6.25 -5.83
C ASN A 71 -12.65 -5.15 -4.77
N PHE A 72 -13.87 -4.80 -4.37
CA PHE A 72 -14.15 -3.80 -3.35
C PHE A 72 -14.75 -4.44 -2.11
N ARG A 73 -14.55 -3.83 -0.96
CA ARG A 73 -15.22 -4.25 0.26
C ARG A 73 -16.71 -3.94 0.16
N ASN A 74 -17.53 -4.99 0.14
CA ASN A 74 -18.96 -4.88 0.22
C ASN A 74 -19.42 -4.95 1.68
N PHE A 75 -20.16 -3.96 2.15
CA PHE A 75 -20.85 -4.00 3.43
C PHE A 75 -22.31 -4.34 3.18
N GLU A 76 -22.92 -5.11 4.10
CA GLU A 76 -24.30 -5.59 3.94
C GLU A 76 -25.36 -4.46 3.97
N ASP A 77 -24.98 -3.30 4.48
CA ASP A 77 -25.83 -2.11 4.64
C ASP A 77 -25.82 -1.16 3.44
N GLY A 78 -25.29 -1.58 2.29
CA GLY A 78 -25.24 -0.77 1.07
C GLY A 78 -24.01 0.12 0.93
N ARG A 79 -23.08 0.05 1.88
CA ARG A 79 -21.79 0.74 1.79
C ARG A 79 -20.79 -0.06 0.97
N VAL A 80 -19.87 0.65 0.34
CA VAL A 80 -18.71 0.09 -0.35
C VAL A 80 -17.43 0.74 0.18
N GLY A 81 -16.42 -0.07 0.42
CA GLY A 81 -15.09 0.39 0.83
C GLY A 81 -14.07 0.13 -0.28
N ILE A 82 -13.23 1.12 -0.55
CA ILE A 82 -12.16 1.05 -1.56
C ILE A 82 -10.85 1.46 -0.89
N SER A 83 -9.84 0.60 -0.98
CA SER A 83 -8.50 0.87 -0.49
C SER A 83 -7.52 0.92 -1.64
N LEU A 84 -6.65 1.90 -1.65
CA LEU A 84 -5.57 2.05 -2.62
C LEU A 84 -4.22 1.78 -1.95
N ASP A 85 -3.25 1.36 -2.74
CA ASP A 85 -1.90 1.04 -2.29
C ASP A 85 -0.83 1.66 -3.21
N GLU A 86 0.43 1.32 -2.96
CA GLU A 86 1.58 1.81 -3.74
C GLU A 86 1.60 1.32 -5.19
N THR A 87 0.88 0.27 -5.53
CA THR A 87 0.79 -0.25 -6.89
C THR A 87 -0.28 0.43 -7.73
N THR A 88 -1.20 1.12 -7.06
CA THR A 88 -2.31 1.82 -7.71
C THR A 88 -1.81 2.93 -8.64
N THR A 89 -2.37 2.98 -9.84
CA THR A 89 -2.09 3.99 -10.87
C THR A 89 -3.28 4.92 -11.11
N LEU A 90 -3.04 6.03 -11.81
CA LEU A 90 -4.13 6.92 -12.25
C LEU A 90 -5.15 6.18 -13.14
N ASN A 91 -4.67 5.25 -13.98
CA ASN A 91 -5.55 4.44 -14.82
C ASN A 91 -6.47 3.54 -13.99
N ASP A 92 -5.99 3.04 -12.85
CA ASP A 92 -6.83 2.25 -11.94
C ASP A 92 -7.90 3.13 -11.28
N VAL A 93 -7.55 4.36 -10.89
CA VAL A 93 -8.54 5.35 -10.40
C VAL A 93 -9.60 5.62 -11.46
N ILE A 94 -9.22 5.80 -12.72
CA ILE A 94 -10.18 6.00 -13.83
C ILE A 94 -11.08 4.77 -14.03
N LYS A 95 -10.52 3.56 -13.96
CA LYS A 95 -11.32 2.32 -14.03
C LYS A 95 -12.31 2.21 -12.87
N ILE A 96 -11.85 2.54 -11.65
CA ILE A 96 -12.72 2.55 -10.46
C ILE A 96 -13.86 3.55 -10.64
N LEU A 97 -13.58 4.77 -11.08
CA LEU A 97 -14.60 5.77 -11.39
C LEU A 97 -15.59 5.28 -12.44
N GLY A 98 -15.10 4.55 -13.45
CA GLY A 98 -15.93 3.91 -14.47
C GLY A 98 -16.96 2.95 -13.89
N VAL A 99 -16.66 2.20 -12.81
CA VAL A 99 -17.63 1.33 -12.12
C VAL A 99 -18.84 2.11 -11.64
N PHE A 100 -18.61 3.31 -11.12
CA PHE A 100 -19.62 4.18 -10.53
C PHE A 100 -20.20 5.22 -11.50
N ASN A 101 -19.92 5.11 -12.80
CA ASN A 101 -20.30 6.08 -13.83
C ASN A 101 -19.86 7.52 -13.49
N ALA A 102 -18.74 7.66 -12.78
CA ALA A 102 -18.19 8.93 -12.34
C ALA A 102 -17.08 9.41 -13.28
N SER A 103 -16.96 10.72 -13.46
CA SER A 103 -15.89 11.36 -14.21
C SER A 103 -14.78 11.86 -13.30
N LEU A 104 -13.55 11.85 -13.79
CA LEU A 104 -12.39 12.35 -13.06
C LEU A 104 -12.50 13.85 -12.77
N ASN A 105 -12.32 14.24 -11.52
CA ASN A 105 -12.15 15.63 -11.10
C ASN A 105 -10.66 15.96 -11.00
N GLN A 106 -10.19 16.98 -11.68
CA GLN A 106 -8.78 17.39 -11.64
C GLN A 106 -8.42 18.15 -10.34
N SER A 107 -9.41 18.66 -9.62
CA SER A 107 -9.21 19.36 -8.34
C SER A 107 -9.42 18.37 -7.19
N HIS A 108 -8.46 18.32 -6.27
CA HIS A 108 -8.56 17.52 -5.05
C HIS A 108 -7.91 18.29 -3.89
N GLU A 109 -8.40 18.04 -2.70
CA GLU A 109 -7.83 18.53 -1.46
C GLU A 109 -7.48 17.36 -0.54
N SER A 110 -6.37 17.48 0.19
CA SER A 110 -6.03 16.49 1.20
C SER A 110 -7.09 16.50 2.31
N LYS A 111 -7.59 15.33 2.66
CA LYS A 111 -8.54 15.14 3.77
C LYS A 111 -7.85 14.74 5.08
N LEU A 112 -6.50 14.77 5.12
CA LEU A 112 -5.75 14.52 6.35
C LEU A 112 -5.73 15.76 7.23
N PRO A 113 -6.20 15.68 8.48
CA PRO A 113 -6.09 16.75 9.45
C PRO A 113 -4.63 17.07 9.76
N ASN A 114 -4.27 18.36 9.82
CA ASN A 114 -2.90 18.81 10.05
C ASN A 114 -2.28 18.28 11.35
N ASN A 115 -3.10 18.09 12.40
CA ASN A 115 -2.65 17.54 13.69
C ASN A 115 -2.28 16.06 13.64
N LEU A 116 -2.63 15.34 12.57
CA LEU A 116 -2.23 13.95 12.34
C LEU A 116 -0.97 13.84 11.48
N LEU A 117 -0.48 14.93 10.91
CA LEU A 117 0.75 14.92 10.13
C LEU A 117 1.96 14.83 11.05
N ARG A 118 2.88 13.91 10.74
CA ARG A 118 4.13 13.78 11.48
C ARG A 118 5.03 14.99 11.26
N SER A 119 5.44 15.61 12.34
CA SER A 119 6.39 16.73 12.35
C SER A 119 7.81 16.32 12.78
N THR A 120 7.98 15.11 13.33
CA THR A 120 9.27 14.60 13.83
C THR A 120 9.99 13.73 12.80
N ASN A 121 11.31 13.67 12.89
CA ASN A 121 12.10 12.70 12.15
C ASN A 121 11.76 11.27 12.57
N TYR A 122 12.06 10.31 11.70
CA TYR A 122 11.87 8.89 11.93
C TYR A 122 12.83 8.08 11.07
N LEU A 123 13.07 6.81 11.44
CA LEU A 123 14.01 5.91 10.76
C LEU A 123 15.40 6.51 10.59
N GLU A 124 15.93 7.17 11.62
CA GLU A 124 17.22 7.87 11.60
C GLU A 124 18.41 6.91 11.69
N HIS A 125 18.18 5.66 12.12
CA HIS A 125 19.24 4.66 12.19
C HIS A 125 19.86 4.40 10.80
N PRO A 126 21.19 4.26 10.68
CA PRO A 126 21.88 4.09 9.39
C PRO A 126 21.34 2.97 8.50
N VAL A 127 20.80 1.90 9.07
CA VAL A 127 20.21 0.78 8.31
C VAL A 127 19.10 1.23 7.35
N PHE A 128 18.31 2.24 7.73
CA PHE A 128 17.23 2.78 6.91
C PHE A 128 17.69 3.81 5.88
N ASN A 129 19.00 4.11 5.85
CA ASN A 129 19.56 5.16 4.99
C ASN A 129 20.72 4.64 4.10
N SER A 130 21.01 3.33 4.12
CA SER A 130 22.20 2.76 3.47
C SER A 130 21.90 1.82 2.31
N TYR A 131 20.74 1.16 2.27
CA TYR A 131 20.47 0.01 1.40
C TYR A 131 19.38 0.27 0.35
N GLN A 132 19.34 1.48 -0.21
CA GLN A 132 18.27 1.98 -1.10
C GLN A 132 18.54 1.68 -2.59
N SER A 133 19.23 0.59 -2.89
CA SER A 133 19.35 0.06 -4.26
C SER A 133 19.34 -1.46 -4.21
N GLU A 134 18.91 -2.09 -5.30
CA GLU A 134 18.82 -3.54 -5.42
C GLU A 134 20.11 -4.23 -4.99
N THR A 135 21.25 -3.84 -5.56
CA THR A 135 22.56 -4.45 -5.24
C THR A 135 22.92 -4.27 -3.76
N LYS A 136 22.71 -3.09 -3.19
CA LYS A 136 23.01 -2.85 -1.76
C LYS A 136 22.09 -3.66 -0.86
N MET A 137 20.82 -3.77 -1.19
CA MET A 137 19.86 -4.56 -0.43
C MET A 137 20.20 -6.05 -0.49
N LEU A 138 20.53 -6.61 -1.65
CA LEU A 138 20.92 -8.00 -1.79
C LEU A 138 22.18 -8.31 -0.97
N ARG A 139 23.18 -7.45 -0.99
CA ARG A 139 24.38 -7.59 -0.16
C ARG A 139 24.07 -7.51 1.34
N TYR A 140 23.15 -6.65 1.74
CA TYR A 140 22.72 -6.55 3.12
C TYR A 140 21.99 -7.81 3.59
N ILE A 141 21.09 -8.34 2.78
CA ILE A 141 20.39 -9.61 3.04
C ILE A 141 21.42 -10.74 3.20
N HIS A 142 22.39 -10.83 2.30
CA HIS A 142 23.46 -11.83 2.41
C HIS A 142 24.32 -11.65 3.67
N THR A 143 24.61 -10.43 4.08
CA THR A 143 25.32 -10.14 5.34
C THR A 143 24.53 -10.62 6.56
N LEU A 144 23.20 -10.51 6.54
CA LEU A 144 22.34 -11.03 7.61
C LEU A 144 22.29 -12.57 7.59
N GLU A 145 22.10 -13.15 6.41
CA GLU A 145 22.09 -14.60 6.20
C GLU A 145 23.39 -15.26 6.72
N SER A 146 24.54 -14.66 6.41
CA SER A 146 25.86 -15.19 6.79
C SER A 146 26.16 -15.17 8.30
N LYS A 147 25.30 -14.55 9.11
CA LYS A 147 25.43 -14.56 10.59
C LYS A 147 24.90 -15.84 11.24
N ASP A 148 24.21 -16.65 10.50
CA ASP A 148 23.63 -17.91 10.97
C ASP A 148 23.82 -19.01 9.92
N LEU A 149 23.40 -20.23 10.24
CA LEU A 149 23.48 -21.37 9.35
C LEU A 149 22.55 -21.18 8.16
N SER A 150 23.07 -21.42 6.95
CA SER A 150 22.29 -21.48 5.73
C SER A 150 22.40 -22.87 5.08
N LEU A 151 21.43 -23.19 4.20
CA LEU A 151 21.38 -24.52 3.57
C LEU A 151 22.57 -24.85 2.68
N ASN A 152 23.24 -23.85 2.13
CA ASN A 152 24.42 -23.99 1.29
C ASN A 152 25.74 -24.03 2.05
N THR A 153 25.74 -23.69 3.35
CA THR A 153 26.93 -23.68 4.21
C THR A 153 26.85 -24.64 5.39
N SER A 154 25.67 -25.20 5.67
CA SER A 154 25.44 -26.18 6.74
C SER A 154 26.05 -27.54 6.41
N MET A 155 26.65 -28.17 7.40
CA MET A 155 27.09 -29.57 7.28
C MET A 155 25.99 -30.59 7.54
N ILE A 156 24.88 -30.16 8.14
CA ILE A 156 23.71 -31.02 8.46
C ILE A 156 22.42 -30.35 7.98
N PRO A 157 21.40 -31.13 7.60
CA PRO A 157 20.07 -30.60 7.30
C PRO A 157 19.49 -29.90 8.52
N LEU A 158 18.91 -28.74 8.31
CA LEU A 158 18.20 -27.97 9.35
C LEU A 158 16.71 -28.35 9.34
N GLY A 159 16.24 -29.05 10.39
CA GLY A 159 14.81 -29.32 10.58
C GLY A 159 14.04 -29.76 9.33
N SER A 160 13.00 -29.05 8.94
CA SER A 160 12.14 -29.32 7.76
C SER A 160 12.69 -28.84 6.42
N CYS A 161 13.98 -28.60 6.32
CA CYS A 161 14.65 -28.02 5.13
C CYS A 161 14.50 -28.86 3.86
N THR A 162 14.45 -30.17 3.99
CA THR A 162 14.34 -31.11 2.87
C THR A 162 13.16 -30.79 1.94
N MET A 163 12.05 -30.35 2.50
CA MET A 163 10.85 -29.97 1.73
C MET A 163 10.94 -28.59 1.06
N LYS A 164 11.97 -27.81 1.37
CA LYS A 164 12.16 -26.43 0.89
C LYS A 164 13.27 -26.31 -0.16
N LEU A 165 13.96 -27.39 -0.44
CA LEU A 165 15.05 -27.44 -1.42
C LEU A 165 14.58 -27.89 -2.81
N ASN A 166 13.32 -28.24 -2.96
CA ASN A 166 12.71 -28.69 -4.21
C ASN A 166 11.96 -27.56 -4.92
#